data_a52676e8c7feb0a0256644e192b33514
#
_entry.id   a52676e8c7feb0a0256644e192b33514
#
_cell.length_a   1.000
_cell.length_b   1.000
_cell.length_c   1.000
_cell.angle_alpha   90.00
_cell.angle_beta   90.00
_cell.angle_gamma   90.00
#
_symmetry.space_group_name_H-M   'P 1'
#
loop_
_entity.id
_entity.type
_entity.pdbx_description
1 polymer ?
#
loop_
_entity_poly.entity_id
_entity_poly.type
_entity_poly.pdbx_seq_one_letter_code
_entity_poly.pdbx_strand_id
1 'polypeptide(L)'
;MRAFSDPVRLIPLLFAAAILAGAGLLMLPFATVDGRGASGVTAFFTSTSAVSVTGLIVVDTATYWSAFGKGVILLLFQIGGFGIMTAATLFGLMAGRGFGLRERIATSVERSRLEVGDARSVLALVFKVTLTVEGVVAIILTLRFMLAYDFPFEQALWHGVFHSVSAFNNAGFSSFTDSVMSYQEDSVILVPIMLSVIITALGFPVMQDVRHHGLSWRAWTLHSKITLSATIALLLVGFVAIAAKEWTNPATLGPMHVGTKLLNAAFHSVMPRTAGFNSLDVGAFRGETLLMDYVLM
;
A
#
# COMPACT_ATOMS: atom_id res chain seq x y z
N MET A 1 34.07 -10.79 1.10
CA MET A 1 33.14 -11.09 2.21
C MET A 1 32.63 -9.86 3.01
N ARG A 2 33.26 -8.69 2.96
CA ARG A 2 32.81 -7.46 3.68
C ARG A 2 31.60 -6.73 3.06
N ALA A 3 31.16 -7.08 1.85
CA ALA A 3 30.03 -6.42 1.18
C ALA A 3 28.66 -6.84 1.75
N PHE A 4 28.56 -8.01 2.38
CA PHE A 4 27.30 -8.56 2.93
C PHE A 4 27.04 -8.15 4.39
N SER A 5 27.95 -7.44 5.04
CA SER A 5 27.77 -6.98 6.41
C SER A 5 27.25 -5.54 6.53
N ASP A 6 27.11 -4.84 5.41
CA ASP A 6 26.61 -3.47 5.39
C ASP A 6 25.12 -3.45 5.01
N PRO A 7 24.20 -3.09 5.95
CA PRO A 7 22.76 -3.08 5.70
C PRO A 7 22.36 -2.20 4.52
N VAL A 8 23.10 -1.11 4.27
CA VAL A 8 22.85 -0.17 3.18
C VAL A 8 23.01 -0.83 1.80
N ARG A 9 23.93 -1.78 1.68
CA ARG A 9 24.17 -2.53 0.44
C ARG A 9 23.32 -3.80 0.35
N LEU A 10 23.00 -4.40 1.49
CA LEU A 10 22.25 -5.65 1.54
C LEU A 10 20.80 -5.46 1.07
N ILE A 11 20.15 -4.35 1.45
CA ILE A 11 18.74 -4.09 1.09
C ILE A 11 18.55 -4.02 -0.43
N PRO A 12 19.28 -3.18 -1.21
CA PRO A 12 19.12 -3.15 -2.66
C PRO A 12 19.41 -4.50 -3.34
N LEU A 13 20.39 -5.26 -2.81
CA LEU A 13 20.71 -6.59 -3.34
C LEU A 13 19.56 -7.59 -3.11
N LEU A 14 18.92 -7.56 -1.95
CA LEU A 14 17.76 -8.41 -1.68
C LEU A 14 16.56 -8.05 -2.57
N PHE A 15 16.33 -6.76 -2.80
CA PHE A 15 15.30 -6.30 -3.73
C PHE A 15 15.60 -6.76 -5.17
N ALA A 16 16.83 -6.59 -5.64
CA ALA A 16 17.25 -7.06 -6.96
C ALA A 16 17.10 -8.58 -7.09
N ALA A 17 17.49 -9.34 -6.06
CA ALA A 17 17.34 -10.79 -6.05
C ALA A 17 15.85 -11.20 -6.08
N ALA A 18 14.97 -10.52 -5.32
CA ALA A 18 13.53 -10.78 -5.34
C ALA A 18 12.92 -10.46 -6.72
N ILE A 19 13.32 -9.36 -7.35
CA ILE A 19 12.88 -8.98 -8.70
C ILE A 19 13.29 -10.05 -9.72
N LEU A 20 14.55 -10.48 -9.71
CA LEU A 20 15.03 -11.49 -10.65
C LEU A 20 14.39 -12.85 -10.43
N ALA A 21 14.22 -13.27 -9.18
CA ALA A 21 13.54 -14.51 -8.83
C ALA A 21 12.07 -14.47 -9.25
N GLY A 22 11.38 -13.36 -8.97
CA GLY A 22 10.00 -13.13 -9.36
C GLY A 22 9.83 -13.13 -10.88
N ALA A 23 10.70 -12.43 -11.61
CA ALA A 23 10.68 -12.45 -13.07
C ALA A 23 10.85 -13.87 -13.62
N GLY A 24 11.80 -14.65 -13.07
CA GLY A 24 11.99 -16.05 -13.44
C GLY A 24 10.75 -16.90 -13.20
N LEU A 25 10.05 -16.72 -12.06
CA LEU A 25 8.81 -17.44 -11.77
C LEU A 25 7.67 -17.03 -12.71
N LEU A 26 7.57 -15.75 -13.06
CA LEU A 26 6.54 -15.24 -13.97
C LEU A 26 6.76 -15.64 -15.44
N MET A 27 7.97 -16.01 -15.82
CA MET A 27 8.29 -16.55 -17.15
C MET A 27 7.91 -18.03 -17.32
N LEU A 28 7.58 -18.72 -16.23
CA LEU A 28 7.17 -20.14 -16.30
C LEU A 28 5.85 -20.30 -17.05
N PRO A 29 5.68 -21.40 -17.84
CA PRO A 29 4.48 -21.60 -18.66
C PRO A 29 3.18 -21.55 -17.87
N PHE A 30 3.16 -22.06 -16.66
CA PHE A 30 1.98 -22.08 -15.80
C PHE A 30 1.71 -20.75 -15.05
N ALA A 31 2.53 -19.73 -15.25
CA ALA A 31 2.29 -18.42 -14.67
C ALA A 31 1.26 -17.58 -15.45
N THR A 32 1.03 -17.90 -16.73
CA THR A 32 0.06 -17.22 -17.59
C THR A 32 -1.13 -18.12 -17.92
N VAL A 33 -2.27 -17.50 -18.23
CA VAL A 33 -3.52 -18.25 -18.57
C VAL A 33 -3.37 -19.03 -19.88
N ASP A 34 -2.59 -18.49 -20.84
CA ASP A 34 -2.34 -19.13 -22.14
C ASP A 34 -1.32 -20.28 -22.08
N GLY A 35 -0.69 -20.51 -20.93
CA GLY A 35 0.28 -21.57 -20.71
C GLY A 35 1.62 -21.38 -21.44
N ARG A 36 1.92 -20.19 -21.97
CA ARG A 36 3.17 -19.91 -22.71
C ARG A 36 4.25 -19.26 -21.85
N GLY A 37 3.87 -18.75 -20.67
CA GLY A 37 4.74 -17.92 -19.85
C GLY A 37 4.84 -16.49 -20.36
N ALA A 38 5.18 -15.57 -19.47
CA ALA A 38 5.31 -14.17 -19.84
C ALA A 38 6.62 -13.90 -20.60
N SER A 39 6.59 -12.88 -21.48
CA SER A 39 7.83 -12.39 -22.09
C SER A 39 8.78 -11.87 -21.00
N GLY A 40 10.10 -11.94 -21.24
CA GLY A 40 11.10 -11.46 -20.27
C GLY A 40 10.86 -10.01 -19.85
N VAL A 41 10.44 -9.14 -20.78
CA VAL A 41 10.13 -7.73 -20.48
C VAL A 41 8.89 -7.61 -19.59
N THR A 42 7.80 -8.31 -19.92
CA THR A 42 6.57 -8.31 -19.14
C THR A 42 6.81 -8.87 -17.73
N ALA A 43 7.51 -9.99 -17.61
CA ALA A 43 7.82 -10.62 -16.33
C ALA A 43 8.71 -9.73 -15.46
N PHE A 44 9.78 -9.14 -16.04
CA PHE A 44 10.69 -8.26 -15.32
C PHE A 44 10.00 -6.97 -14.87
N PHE A 45 9.19 -6.35 -15.75
CA PHE A 45 8.41 -5.16 -15.42
C PHE A 45 7.44 -5.42 -14.26
N THR A 46 6.62 -6.49 -14.39
CA THR A 46 5.62 -6.86 -13.37
C THR A 46 6.28 -7.22 -12.04
N SER A 47 7.37 -7.99 -12.07
CA SER A 47 8.12 -8.33 -10.87
C SER A 47 8.74 -7.09 -10.20
N THR A 48 9.31 -6.17 -10.99
CA THR A 48 9.85 -4.90 -10.48
C THR A 48 8.74 -4.07 -9.86
N SER A 49 7.62 -3.89 -10.55
CA SER A 49 6.46 -3.14 -10.06
C SER A 49 5.91 -3.74 -8.77
N ALA A 50 5.82 -5.06 -8.68
CA ALA A 50 5.34 -5.74 -7.48
C ALA A 50 6.31 -5.58 -6.29
N VAL A 51 7.60 -5.83 -6.48
CA VAL A 51 8.60 -5.74 -5.39
C VAL A 51 8.82 -4.29 -4.95
N SER A 52 8.79 -3.32 -5.88
CA SER A 52 8.87 -1.89 -5.52
C SER A 52 7.54 -1.31 -5.05
N VAL A 53 6.49 -2.13 -5.04
CA VAL A 53 5.14 -1.74 -4.61
C VAL A 53 4.64 -0.50 -5.41
N THR A 54 4.90 -0.48 -6.70
CA THR A 54 4.54 0.66 -7.57
C THR A 54 3.14 0.52 -8.16
N GLY A 55 2.67 -0.72 -8.42
CA GLY A 55 1.33 -1.00 -8.94
C GLY A 55 1.13 -0.75 -10.43
N LEU A 56 2.18 -0.41 -11.16
CA LEU A 56 2.10 -0.25 -12.62
C LEU A 56 2.00 -1.60 -13.32
N ILE A 57 1.12 -1.70 -14.31
CA ILE A 57 0.86 -2.91 -15.06
C ILE A 57 1.07 -2.66 -16.57
N VAL A 58 1.61 -3.65 -17.27
CA VAL A 58 1.73 -3.67 -18.74
C VAL A 58 0.77 -4.68 -19.38
N VAL A 59 0.19 -5.54 -18.58
CA VAL A 59 -0.84 -6.51 -18.93
C VAL A 59 -1.89 -6.53 -17.82
N ASP A 60 -3.14 -6.85 -18.16
CA ASP A 60 -4.21 -6.95 -17.18
C ASP A 60 -3.93 -8.10 -16.19
N THR A 61 -3.85 -7.73 -14.90
CA THR A 61 -3.55 -8.70 -13.84
C THR A 61 -4.63 -9.75 -13.67
N ALA A 62 -5.89 -9.41 -13.93
CA ALA A 62 -7.02 -10.32 -13.76
C ALA A 62 -7.06 -11.42 -14.80
N THR A 63 -6.75 -11.11 -16.06
CA THR A 63 -6.97 -11.99 -17.20
C THR A 63 -5.71 -12.63 -17.76
N TYR A 64 -4.56 -11.95 -17.65
CA TYR A 64 -3.28 -12.44 -18.20
C TYR A 64 -2.61 -13.50 -17.32
N TRP A 65 -2.59 -13.26 -15.99
CA TRP A 65 -1.90 -14.16 -15.05
C TRP A 65 -2.82 -15.27 -14.57
N SER A 66 -2.30 -16.48 -14.52
CA SER A 66 -2.96 -17.62 -13.88
C SER A 66 -3.09 -17.42 -12.35
N ALA A 67 -3.76 -18.33 -11.66
CA ALA A 67 -3.78 -18.32 -10.19
C ALA A 67 -2.36 -18.37 -9.58
N PHE A 68 -1.46 -19.15 -10.19
CA PHE A 68 -0.06 -19.20 -9.78
C PHE A 68 0.63 -17.85 -10.01
N GLY A 69 0.51 -17.25 -11.20
CA GLY A 69 1.11 -15.96 -11.52
C GLY A 69 0.64 -14.85 -10.59
N LYS A 70 -0.67 -14.78 -10.32
CA LYS A 70 -1.25 -13.85 -9.34
C LYS A 70 -0.73 -14.10 -7.92
N GLY A 71 -0.55 -15.38 -7.54
CA GLY A 71 0.04 -15.75 -6.25
C GLY A 71 1.50 -15.28 -6.12
N VAL A 72 2.29 -15.41 -7.19
CA VAL A 72 3.66 -14.88 -7.24
C VAL A 72 3.65 -13.36 -7.10
N ILE A 73 2.79 -12.64 -7.82
CA ILE A 73 2.66 -11.18 -7.75
C ILE A 73 2.30 -10.75 -6.31
N LEU A 74 1.33 -11.44 -5.68
CA LEU A 74 0.94 -11.20 -4.29
C LEU A 74 2.12 -11.36 -3.33
N LEU A 75 2.89 -12.45 -3.45
CA LEU A 75 4.07 -12.68 -2.62
C LEU A 75 5.15 -11.62 -2.85
N LEU A 76 5.35 -11.18 -4.10
CA LEU A 76 6.34 -10.17 -4.45
C LEU A 76 6.01 -8.81 -3.81
N PHE A 77 4.78 -8.32 -3.90
CA PHE A 77 4.44 -7.05 -3.25
C PHE A 77 4.34 -7.18 -1.72
N GLN A 78 4.04 -8.35 -1.17
CA GLN A 78 4.13 -8.59 0.27
C GLN A 78 5.58 -8.52 0.77
N ILE A 79 6.51 -9.17 0.07
CA ILE A 79 7.96 -9.09 0.36
C ILE A 79 8.46 -7.65 0.20
N GLY A 80 8.03 -6.97 -0.88
CA GLY A 80 8.37 -5.59 -1.16
C GLY A 80 7.92 -4.63 -0.07
N GLY A 81 6.65 -4.68 0.32
CA GLY A 81 6.08 -3.84 1.38
C GLY A 81 6.76 -4.04 2.72
N PHE A 82 6.97 -5.29 3.14
CA PHE A 82 7.76 -5.60 4.34
C PHE A 82 9.19 -5.10 4.25
N GLY A 83 9.83 -5.27 3.09
CA GLY A 83 11.20 -4.83 2.84
C GLY A 83 11.32 -3.31 2.95
N ILE A 84 10.41 -2.55 2.35
CA ILE A 84 10.38 -1.09 2.39
C ILE A 84 10.15 -0.59 3.82
N MET A 85 9.15 -1.15 4.53
CA MET A 85 8.86 -0.76 5.92
C MET A 85 10.05 -1.04 6.84
N THR A 86 10.68 -2.21 6.67
CA THR A 86 11.87 -2.58 7.45
C THR A 86 13.05 -1.67 7.15
N ALA A 87 13.31 -1.39 5.86
CA ALA A 87 14.37 -0.50 5.43
C ALA A 87 14.16 0.93 5.98
N ALA A 88 12.96 1.48 5.83
CA ALA A 88 12.64 2.81 6.34
C ALA A 88 12.84 2.90 7.86
N THR A 89 12.46 1.87 8.59
CA THR A 89 12.65 1.81 10.05
C THR A 89 14.13 1.76 10.42
N LEU A 90 14.91 0.90 9.74
CA LEU A 90 16.36 0.79 9.99
C LEU A 90 17.08 2.09 9.65
N PHE A 91 16.74 2.74 8.53
CA PHE A 91 17.31 4.04 8.16
C PHE A 91 16.91 5.13 9.16
N GLY A 92 15.67 5.15 9.64
CA GLY A 92 15.22 6.08 10.67
C GLY A 92 16.00 5.93 11.98
N LEU A 93 16.24 4.69 12.42
CA LEU A 93 17.06 4.39 13.60
C LEU A 93 18.53 4.78 13.40
N MET A 94 19.08 4.61 12.18
CA MET A 94 20.46 5.00 11.86
C MET A 94 20.61 6.52 11.76
N ALA A 95 19.67 7.23 11.15
CA ALA A 95 19.67 8.69 11.03
C ALA A 95 19.57 9.37 12.40
N GLY A 96 18.78 8.83 13.31
CA GLY A 96 18.71 9.31 14.70
C GLY A 96 20.03 9.18 15.50
N ARG A 97 20.99 8.41 14.99
CA ARG A 97 22.36 8.28 15.57
C ARG A 97 23.33 9.38 15.13
N GLY A 98 22.96 10.22 14.14
CA GLY A 98 23.84 11.21 13.50
C GLY A 98 23.87 12.61 14.13
N PHE A 99 23.01 12.93 15.10
CA PHE A 99 22.99 14.23 15.73
C PHE A 99 24.05 14.37 16.83
N GLY A 100 24.71 15.52 16.81
CA GLY A 100 26.00 15.86 17.40
C GLY A 100 26.32 15.47 18.85
N LEU A 101 27.61 15.54 19.17
CA LEU A 101 28.22 15.17 20.45
C LEU A 101 27.54 15.78 21.71
N ARG A 102 26.90 16.95 21.59
CA ARG A 102 26.19 17.63 22.70
C ARG A 102 24.87 16.93 23.10
N GLU A 103 24.14 16.36 22.16
CA GLU A 103 22.93 15.58 22.46
C GLU A 103 23.26 14.18 22.99
N ARG A 104 24.42 13.62 22.61
CA ARG A 104 24.89 12.32 23.12
C ARG A 104 25.10 12.33 24.63
N ILE A 105 25.51 13.44 25.23
CA ILE A 105 25.78 13.54 26.68
C ILE A 105 24.48 13.65 27.48
N ALA A 106 23.47 14.35 26.95
CA ALA A 106 22.18 14.51 27.63
C ALA A 106 21.31 13.25 27.62
N THR A 107 21.50 12.38 26.63
CA THR A 107 20.66 11.15 26.43
C THR A 107 21.39 9.85 26.76
N SER A 108 22.63 9.90 27.26
CA SER A 108 23.46 8.70 27.49
C SER A 108 22.89 7.75 28.56
N VAL A 109 22.08 8.24 29.49
CA VAL A 109 21.47 7.43 30.56
C VAL A 109 20.23 6.67 30.05
N GLU A 110 19.51 7.20 29.07
CA GLU A 110 18.29 6.58 28.51
C GLU A 110 18.58 5.68 27.29
N ARG A 111 19.69 5.95 26.59
CA ARG A 111 20.11 5.24 25.36
C ARG A 111 20.68 3.84 25.56
N SER A 112 21.06 3.45 26.77
CA SER A 112 21.61 2.12 27.05
C SER A 112 20.59 0.99 26.89
N ARG A 113 19.31 1.31 26.61
CA ARG A 113 18.23 0.34 26.38
C ARG A 113 17.75 0.23 24.92
N LEU A 114 18.31 1.03 24.01
CA LEU A 114 17.94 1.07 22.59
C LEU A 114 18.86 0.22 21.68
N GLU A 115 19.36 -0.89 22.18
CA GLU A 115 20.18 -1.81 21.41
C GLU A 115 19.31 -2.93 20.82
N VAL A 116 19.78 -3.62 19.83
CA VAL A 116 19.29 -4.79 19.07
C VAL A 116 17.89 -5.35 19.46
N GLY A 117 17.48 -5.24 20.71
CA GLY A 117 16.14 -5.57 21.22
C GLY A 117 15.04 -4.72 20.61
N ASP A 118 15.32 -3.44 20.27
CA ASP A 118 14.34 -2.55 19.69
C ASP A 118 14.02 -2.89 18.23
N ALA A 119 15.02 -3.23 17.42
CA ALA A 119 14.78 -3.62 16.03
C ALA A 119 13.89 -4.86 15.93
N ARG A 120 14.09 -5.84 16.82
CA ARG A 120 13.28 -7.05 16.88
C ARG A 120 11.85 -6.76 17.35
N SER A 121 11.68 -5.88 18.33
CA SER A 121 10.37 -5.47 18.85
C SER A 121 9.59 -4.68 17.79
N VAL A 122 10.30 -3.85 17.02
CA VAL A 122 9.76 -3.08 15.90
C VAL A 122 9.29 -4.01 14.78
N LEU A 123 10.14 -4.95 14.35
CA LEU A 123 9.78 -5.94 13.33
C LEU A 123 8.58 -6.78 13.75
N ALA A 124 8.54 -7.22 15.02
CA ALA A 124 7.41 -7.95 15.55
C ALA A 124 6.11 -7.13 15.56
N LEU A 125 6.20 -5.83 15.84
CA LEU A 125 5.04 -4.94 15.79
C LEU A 125 4.59 -4.72 14.35
N VAL A 126 5.50 -4.46 13.40
CA VAL A 126 5.18 -4.36 11.96
C VAL A 126 4.43 -5.61 11.52
N PHE A 127 5.00 -6.78 11.79
CA PHE A 127 4.40 -8.06 11.42
C PHE A 127 2.99 -8.25 12.03
N LYS A 128 2.85 -7.94 13.33
CA LYS A 128 1.55 -8.05 14.01
C LYS A 128 0.51 -7.09 13.44
N VAL A 129 0.87 -5.83 13.18
CA VAL A 129 -0.04 -4.83 12.61
C VAL A 129 -0.45 -5.25 11.20
N THR A 130 0.52 -5.67 10.36
CA THR A 130 0.25 -6.16 9.01
C THR A 130 -0.77 -7.30 9.04
N LEU A 131 -0.47 -8.39 9.75
CA LEU A 131 -1.39 -9.54 9.78
C LEU A 131 -2.76 -9.20 10.37
N THR A 132 -2.81 -8.27 11.32
CA THR A 132 -4.09 -7.87 11.91
C THR A 132 -4.93 -7.06 10.93
N VAL A 133 -4.35 -6.04 10.28
CA VAL A 133 -5.08 -5.20 9.33
C VAL A 133 -5.44 -6.00 8.08
N GLU A 134 -4.47 -6.72 7.50
CA GLU A 134 -4.72 -7.58 6.34
C GLU A 134 -5.81 -8.63 6.65
N GLY A 135 -5.73 -9.29 7.79
CA GLY A 135 -6.72 -10.30 8.20
C GLY A 135 -8.13 -9.70 8.37
N VAL A 136 -8.25 -8.55 9.04
CA VAL A 136 -9.54 -7.88 9.24
C VAL A 136 -10.14 -7.44 7.90
N VAL A 137 -9.34 -6.77 7.06
CA VAL A 137 -9.81 -6.30 5.75
C VAL A 137 -10.16 -7.49 4.84
N ALA A 138 -9.32 -8.54 4.82
CA ALA A 138 -9.61 -9.75 4.04
C ALA A 138 -10.94 -10.40 4.46
N ILE A 139 -11.22 -10.50 5.76
CA ILE A 139 -12.48 -11.04 6.28
C ILE A 139 -13.66 -10.18 5.83
N ILE A 140 -13.57 -8.86 5.99
CA ILE A 140 -14.65 -7.93 5.60
C ILE A 140 -14.93 -8.06 4.10
N LEU A 141 -13.89 -8.01 3.26
CA LEU A 141 -14.04 -8.10 1.80
C LEU A 141 -14.57 -9.48 1.37
N THR A 142 -14.05 -10.57 1.95
CA THR A 142 -14.52 -11.94 1.65
C THR A 142 -16.00 -12.09 1.97
N LEU A 143 -16.42 -11.67 3.17
CA LEU A 143 -17.82 -11.73 3.57
C LEU A 143 -18.69 -10.86 2.65
N ARG A 144 -18.22 -9.67 2.26
CA ARG A 144 -18.97 -8.80 1.38
C ARG A 144 -19.13 -9.39 -0.01
N PHE A 145 -18.08 -9.96 -0.59
CA PHE A 145 -18.14 -10.62 -1.90
C PHE A 145 -19.07 -11.84 -1.87
N MET A 146 -19.09 -12.62 -0.79
CA MET A 146 -20.01 -13.74 -0.65
C MET A 146 -21.46 -13.31 -0.50
N LEU A 147 -21.73 -12.34 0.39
CA LEU A 147 -23.09 -12.02 0.82
C LEU A 147 -23.83 -11.05 -0.11
N ALA A 148 -23.10 -10.19 -0.82
CA ALA A 148 -23.67 -9.15 -1.67
C ALA A 148 -23.50 -9.41 -3.16
N TYR A 149 -22.50 -10.21 -3.55
CA TYR A 149 -22.15 -10.47 -4.94
C TYR A 149 -22.20 -11.96 -5.31
N ASP A 150 -22.67 -12.81 -4.39
CA ASP A 150 -22.86 -14.25 -4.58
C ASP A 150 -21.61 -15.00 -5.08
N PHE A 151 -20.41 -14.51 -4.74
CA PHE A 151 -19.18 -15.21 -5.10
C PHE A 151 -19.04 -16.49 -4.28
N PRO A 152 -18.62 -17.62 -4.91
CA PRO A 152 -18.22 -18.82 -4.18
C PRO A 152 -17.13 -18.50 -3.16
N PHE A 153 -17.12 -19.20 -2.03
CA PHE A 153 -16.18 -18.94 -0.92
C PHE A 153 -14.71 -18.83 -1.38
N GLU A 154 -14.26 -19.76 -2.23
CA GLU A 154 -12.86 -19.75 -2.71
C GLU A 154 -12.51 -18.50 -3.50
N GLN A 155 -13.42 -18.04 -4.38
CA GLN A 155 -13.22 -16.85 -5.17
C GLN A 155 -13.30 -15.58 -4.29
N ALA A 156 -14.30 -15.52 -3.40
CA ALA A 156 -14.45 -14.42 -2.47
C ALA A 156 -13.23 -14.29 -1.56
N LEU A 157 -12.71 -15.39 -1.03
CA LEU A 157 -11.52 -15.44 -0.20
C LEU A 157 -10.28 -14.97 -0.98
N TRP A 158 -10.12 -15.45 -2.23
CA TRP A 158 -9.02 -15.03 -3.08
C TRP A 158 -9.02 -13.52 -3.33
N HIS A 159 -10.17 -12.99 -3.78
CA HIS A 159 -10.30 -11.54 -4.03
C HIS A 159 -10.15 -10.73 -2.74
N GLY A 160 -10.74 -11.19 -1.64
CA GLY A 160 -10.63 -10.53 -0.33
C GLY A 160 -9.18 -10.45 0.16
N VAL A 161 -8.45 -11.56 0.13
CA VAL A 161 -7.04 -11.61 0.54
C VAL A 161 -6.18 -10.78 -0.42
N PHE A 162 -6.35 -10.94 -1.74
CA PHE A 162 -5.54 -10.21 -2.73
C PHE A 162 -5.65 -8.70 -2.55
N HIS A 163 -6.90 -8.17 -2.46
CA HIS A 163 -7.12 -6.74 -2.30
C HIS A 163 -6.70 -6.22 -0.91
N SER A 164 -6.89 -7.03 0.13
CA SER A 164 -6.44 -6.66 1.48
C SER A 164 -4.93 -6.49 1.55
N VAL A 165 -4.18 -7.47 1.03
CA VAL A 165 -2.71 -7.44 1.02
C VAL A 165 -2.20 -6.34 0.10
N SER A 166 -2.83 -6.16 -1.09
CA SER A 166 -2.50 -5.09 -2.03
C SER A 166 -2.73 -3.70 -1.42
N ALA A 167 -3.86 -3.50 -0.71
CA ALA A 167 -4.20 -2.25 -0.04
C ALA A 167 -3.25 -1.94 1.12
N PHE A 168 -2.95 -2.94 1.96
CA PHE A 168 -2.05 -2.74 3.10
C PHE A 168 -0.63 -2.39 2.65
N ASN A 169 -0.13 -3.02 1.60
CA ASN A 169 1.19 -2.71 1.07
C ASN A 169 1.19 -1.48 0.15
N ASN A 170 0.05 -0.83 -0.11
CA ASN A 170 -0.10 0.25 -1.08
C ASN A 170 0.34 -0.16 -2.50
N ALA A 171 0.06 -1.41 -2.88
CA ALA A 171 0.58 -2.00 -4.11
C ALA A 171 -0.24 -1.67 -5.36
N GLY A 172 -1.53 -1.36 -5.21
CA GLY A 172 -2.42 -0.98 -6.31
C GLY A 172 -2.79 -2.08 -7.30
N PHE A 173 -2.24 -3.28 -7.14
CA PHE A 173 -2.65 -4.42 -7.95
C PHE A 173 -4.07 -4.86 -7.59
N SER A 174 -4.89 -5.09 -8.61
CA SER A 174 -6.24 -5.63 -8.47
C SER A 174 -6.33 -7.00 -9.15
N SER A 175 -7.15 -7.88 -8.57
CA SER A 175 -7.55 -9.14 -9.20
C SER A 175 -8.79 -9.00 -10.10
N PHE A 176 -9.28 -7.76 -10.28
CA PHE A 176 -10.32 -7.38 -11.24
C PHE A 176 -9.71 -6.53 -12.36
N THR A 177 -10.26 -6.66 -13.57
CA THR A 177 -9.79 -5.95 -14.77
C THR A 177 -9.97 -4.43 -14.65
N ASP A 178 -11.04 -4.00 -13.99
CA ASP A 178 -11.43 -2.61 -13.79
C ASP A 178 -10.99 -2.03 -12.43
N SER A 179 -9.97 -2.64 -11.79
CA SER A 179 -9.57 -2.30 -10.43
C SER A 179 -10.71 -2.55 -9.42
N VAL A 180 -11.33 -1.50 -8.87
CA VAL A 180 -12.52 -1.60 -7.99
C VAL A 180 -13.69 -0.74 -8.51
N MET A 181 -13.69 -0.38 -9.81
CA MET A 181 -14.72 0.47 -10.40
C MET A 181 -16.11 -0.18 -10.38
N SER A 182 -16.20 -1.49 -10.59
CA SER A 182 -17.46 -2.24 -10.45
C SER A 182 -18.08 -2.15 -9.07
N TYR A 183 -17.31 -1.74 -8.06
CA TYR A 183 -17.75 -1.62 -6.65
C TYR A 183 -17.79 -0.17 -6.17
N GLN A 184 -17.86 0.80 -7.06
CA GLN A 184 -17.81 2.25 -6.76
C GLN A 184 -18.93 2.74 -5.83
N GLU A 185 -20.04 2.01 -5.71
CA GLU A 185 -21.16 2.33 -4.83
C GLU A 185 -21.08 1.61 -3.48
N ASP A 186 -20.15 0.67 -3.34
CA ASP A 186 -20.06 -0.19 -2.16
C ASP A 186 -19.07 0.34 -1.11
N SER A 187 -19.61 1.03 -0.12
CA SER A 187 -18.82 1.54 0.99
C SER A 187 -18.15 0.44 1.83
N VAL A 188 -18.73 -0.77 1.88
CA VAL A 188 -18.16 -1.90 2.66
C VAL A 188 -16.93 -2.47 1.97
N ILE A 189 -16.75 -2.25 0.67
CA ILE A 189 -15.53 -2.58 -0.07
C ILE A 189 -14.54 -1.42 -0.04
N LEU A 190 -14.98 -0.20 -0.41
CA LEU A 190 -14.07 0.93 -0.58
C LEU A 190 -13.49 1.45 0.73
N VAL A 191 -14.29 1.53 1.82
CA VAL A 191 -13.81 2.10 3.09
C VAL A 191 -12.72 1.26 3.75
N PRO A 192 -12.81 -0.08 3.86
CA PRO A 192 -11.72 -0.88 4.42
C PRO A 192 -10.42 -0.79 3.61
N ILE A 193 -10.51 -0.78 2.26
CA ILE A 193 -9.34 -0.58 1.39
C ILE A 193 -8.72 0.79 1.68
N MET A 194 -9.52 1.86 1.69
CA MET A 194 -9.07 3.22 1.96
C MET A 194 -8.41 3.35 3.34
N LEU A 195 -9.03 2.79 4.38
CA LEU A 195 -8.46 2.81 5.73
C LEU A 195 -7.16 2.03 5.83
N SER A 196 -7.05 0.88 5.16
CA SER A 196 -5.82 0.10 5.10
C SER A 196 -4.67 0.93 4.51
N VAL A 197 -4.92 1.61 3.38
CA VAL A 197 -3.96 2.51 2.71
C VAL A 197 -3.57 3.67 3.63
N ILE A 198 -4.52 4.33 4.29
CA ILE A 198 -4.23 5.44 5.21
C ILE A 198 -3.36 4.97 6.38
N ILE A 199 -3.69 3.84 7.01
CA ILE A 199 -2.96 3.30 8.15
C ILE A 199 -1.49 3.06 7.78
N THR A 200 -1.23 2.44 6.63
CA THR A 200 0.14 2.17 6.18
C THR A 200 0.88 3.42 5.73
N ALA A 201 0.19 4.36 5.07
CA ALA A 201 0.78 5.63 4.65
C ALA A 201 1.22 6.53 5.81
N LEU A 202 0.60 6.41 7.00
CA LEU A 202 1.04 7.14 8.20
C LEU A 202 2.43 6.69 8.69
N GLY A 203 2.81 5.47 8.36
CA GLY A 203 4.11 4.93 8.72
C GLY A 203 4.23 4.45 10.16
N PHE A 204 5.30 3.71 10.38
CA PHE A 204 5.55 3.01 11.63
C PHE A 204 5.76 3.92 12.86
N PRO A 205 6.47 5.08 12.76
CA PRO A 205 6.66 5.96 13.92
C PRO A 205 5.33 6.44 14.53
N VAL A 206 4.34 6.74 13.69
CA VAL A 206 2.99 7.14 14.17
C VAL A 206 2.32 5.98 14.90
N MET A 207 2.44 4.76 14.37
CA MET A 207 1.88 3.57 15.03
C MET A 207 2.55 3.29 16.38
N GLN A 208 3.85 3.55 16.51
CA GLN A 208 4.54 3.46 17.81
C GLN A 208 4.03 4.50 18.81
N ASP A 209 3.86 5.75 18.40
CA ASP A 209 3.31 6.79 19.27
C ASP A 209 1.89 6.45 19.74
N VAL A 210 1.03 5.96 18.83
CA VAL A 210 -0.31 5.49 19.19
C VAL A 210 -0.24 4.33 20.20
N ARG A 211 0.69 3.40 20.01
CA ARG A 211 0.85 2.25 20.91
C ARG A 211 1.33 2.66 22.31
N HIS A 212 2.27 3.61 22.41
CA HIS A 212 2.89 4.01 23.67
C HIS A 212 2.08 5.08 24.42
N HIS A 213 1.45 6.00 23.71
CA HIS A 213 0.80 7.17 24.27
C HIS A 213 -0.72 7.19 24.01
N GLY A 214 -1.26 6.16 23.35
CA GLY A 214 -2.66 6.15 22.93
C GLY A 214 -3.00 7.36 22.07
N LEU A 215 -4.17 7.96 22.27
CA LEU A 215 -4.62 9.14 21.54
C LEU A 215 -4.19 10.48 22.18
N SER A 216 -3.24 10.43 23.12
CA SER A 216 -2.73 11.63 23.81
C SER A 216 -1.84 12.47 22.91
N TRP A 217 -2.45 13.34 22.09
CA TRP A 217 -1.77 14.21 21.13
C TRP A 217 -0.55 14.96 21.72
N ARG A 218 -0.65 15.41 22.97
CA ARG A 218 0.44 16.17 23.62
C ARG A 218 1.70 15.33 23.81
N ALA A 219 1.56 14.03 24.05
CA ALA A 219 2.68 13.11 24.29
C ALA A 219 3.35 12.60 23.01
N TRP A 220 2.71 12.81 21.83
CA TRP A 220 3.24 12.35 20.56
C TRP A 220 4.50 13.11 20.14
N THR A 221 5.37 12.44 19.40
CA THR A 221 6.55 13.04 18.79
C THR A 221 6.18 14.12 17.77
N LEU A 222 7.07 15.07 17.53
CA LEU A 222 6.87 16.12 16.53
C LEU A 222 6.66 15.51 15.14
N HIS A 223 7.42 14.44 14.80
CA HIS A 223 7.27 13.71 13.55
C HIS A 223 5.84 13.21 13.36
N SER A 224 5.28 12.50 14.33
CA SER A 224 3.92 11.97 14.26
C SER A 224 2.85 13.05 14.13
N LYS A 225 3.04 14.17 14.85
CA LYS A 225 2.15 15.34 14.76
C LYS A 225 2.15 15.94 13.36
N ILE A 226 3.32 16.18 12.78
CA ILE A 226 3.46 16.72 11.42
C ILE A 226 2.88 15.75 10.39
N THR A 227 3.25 14.47 10.47
CA THR A 227 2.76 13.44 9.54
C THR A 227 1.25 13.34 9.55
N LEU A 228 0.62 13.26 10.72
CA LEU A 228 -0.84 13.15 10.80
C LEU A 228 -1.53 14.44 10.34
N SER A 229 -1.04 15.62 10.76
CA SER A 229 -1.62 16.90 10.35
C SER A 229 -1.51 17.11 8.84
N ALA A 230 -0.34 16.84 8.25
CA ALA A 230 -0.13 16.93 6.81
C ALA A 230 -1.00 15.93 6.03
N THR A 231 -1.11 14.69 6.54
CA THR A 231 -1.97 13.67 5.93
C THR A 231 -3.43 14.13 5.91
N ILE A 232 -3.97 14.59 7.05
CA ILE A 232 -5.35 15.08 7.12
C ILE A 232 -5.56 16.28 6.19
N ALA A 233 -4.63 17.25 6.18
CA ALA A 233 -4.73 18.42 5.33
C ALA A 233 -4.74 18.04 3.85
N LEU A 234 -3.83 17.16 3.39
CA LEU A 234 -3.77 16.72 2.00
C LEU A 234 -5.00 15.89 1.60
N LEU A 235 -5.50 15.03 2.48
CA LEU A 235 -6.72 14.27 2.23
C LEU A 235 -7.94 15.20 2.10
N LEU A 236 -8.06 16.22 2.94
CA LEU A 236 -9.15 17.19 2.86
C LEU A 236 -9.04 18.04 1.59
N VAL A 237 -7.84 18.52 1.25
CA VAL A 237 -7.62 19.30 0.02
C VAL A 237 -7.94 18.45 -1.20
N GLY A 238 -7.44 17.22 -1.28
CA GLY A 238 -7.75 16.29 -2.37
C GLY A 238 -9.24 15.99 -2.48
N PHE A 239 -9.88 15.65 -1.35
CA PHE A 239 -11.32 15.41 -1.31
C PHE A 239 -12.15 16.58 -1.85
N VAL A 240 -11.87 17.78 -1.35
CA VAL A 240 -12.60 19.00 -1.78
C VAL A 240 -12.33 19.30 -3.25
N ALA A 241 -11.07 19.19 -3.70
CA ALA A 241 -10.71 19.47 -5.08
C ALA A 241 -11.38 18.49 -6.05
N ILE A 242 -11.32 17.18 -5.77
CA ILE A 242 -11.93 16.15 -6.61
C ILE A 242 -13.46 16.30 -6.61
N ALA A 243 -14.07 16.46 -5.44
CA ALA A 243 -15.50 16.69 -5.33
C ALA A 243 -15.94 17.93 -6.12
N ALA A 244 -15.24 19.06 -5.99
CA ALA A 244 -15.60 20.29 -6.69
C ALA A 244 -15.44 20.20 -8.20
N LYS A 245 -14.35 19.55 -8.68
CA LYS A 245 -14.04 19.49 -10.12
C LYS A 245 -14.82 18.41 -10.86
N GLU A 246 -15.02 17.25 -10.24
CA GLU A 246 -15.69 16.11 -10.86
C GLU A 246 -17.20 16.05 -10.59
N TRP A 247 -17.77 16.90 -9.72
CA TRP A 247 -19.17 16.84 -9.29
C TRP A 247 -20.18 16.78 -10.43
N THR A 248 -19.90 17.52 -11.49
CA THR A 248 -20.76 17.64 -12.68
C THR A 248 -20.20 16.92 -13.89
N ASN A 249 -19.08 16.20 -13.75
CA ASN A 249 -18.50 15.46 -14.87
C ASN A 249 -19.37 14.23 -15.18
N PRO A 250 -20.03 14.17 -16.36
CA PRO A 250 -20.94 13.09 -16.69
C PRO A 250 -20.26 11.73 -16.85
N ALA A 251 -18.95 11.72 -17.06
CA ALA A 251 -18.16 10.49 -17.22
C ALA A 251 -17.64 9.92 -15.88
N THR A 252 -17.73 10.68 -14.79
CA THR A 252 -17.24 10.28 -13.47
C THR A 252 -18.30 10.43 -12.40
N LEU A 253 -18.21 11.46 -11.57
CA LEU A 253 -19.14 11.66 -10.44
C LEU A 253 -20.54 12.12 -10.86
N GLY A 254 -20.71 12.77 -12.04
CA GLY A 254 -21.94 13.42 -12.44
C GLY A 254 -23.22 12.58 -12.27
N PRO A 255 -23.28 11.36 -12.80
CA PRO A 255 -24.49 10.53 -12.73
C PRO A 255 -24.78 9.92 -11.36
N MET A 256 -23.82 9.96 -10.41
CA MET A 256 -23.90 9.28 -9.13
C MET A 256 -24.80 10.00 -8.11
N HIS A 257 -25.33 9.26 -7.13
CA HIS A 257 -25.96 9.83 -5.96
C HIS A 257 -24.97 10.59 -5.09
N VAL A 258 -25.44 11.56 -4.30
CA VAL A 258 -24.58 12.42 -3.47
C VAL A 258 -23.67 11.59 -2.54
N GLY A 259 -24.20 10.56 -1.90
CA GLY A 259 -23.44 9.68 -1.01
C GLY A 259 -22.28 8.96 -1.74
N THR A 260 -22.57 8.44 -2.94
CA THR A 260 -21.57 7.78 -3.80
C THR A 260 -20.53 8.77 -4.32
N LYS A 261 -20.92 9.99 -4.68
CA LYS A 261 -19.99 11.07 -5.06
C LYS A 261 -19.00 11.37 -3.95
N LEU A 262 -19.47 11.52 -2.72
CA LEU A 262 -18.64 11.81 -1.57
C LEU A 262 -17.70 10.63 -1.25
N LEU A 263 -18.22 9.40 -1.32
CA LEU A 263 -17.43 8.19 -1.11
C LEU A 263 -16.28 8.08 -2.13
N ASN A 264 -16.57 8.25 -3.41
CA ASN A 264 -15.56 8.15 -4.48
C ASN A 264 -14.57 9.32 -4.46
N ALA A 265 -15.04 10.54 -4.16
CA ALA A 265 -14.12 11.67 -3.96
C ALA A 265 -13.17 11.45 -2.78
N ALA A 266 -13.64 10.89 -1.67
CA ALA A 266 -12.81 10.51 -0.54
C ALA A 266 -11.82 9.39 -0.91
N PHE A 267 -12.30 8.34 -1.58
CA PHE A 267 -11.49 7.22 -2.03
C PHE A 267 -10.37 7.71 -2.96
N HIS A 268 -10.71 8.49 -3.98
CA HIS A 268 -9.73 8.99 -4.94
C HIS A 268 -8.75 10.00 -4.31
N SER A 269 -9.14 10.74 -3.28
CA SER A 269 -8.21 11.60 -2.52
C SER A 269 -7.09 10.80 -1.80
N VAL A 270 -7.35 9.53 -1.47
CA VAL A 270 -6.38 8.65 -0.80
C VAL A 270 -5.47 7.94 -1.80
N MET A 271 -6.03 7.44 -2.91
CA MET A 271 -5.37 6.49 -3.82
C MET A 271 -4.16 7.05 -4.57
N PRO A 272 -4.16 8.29 -5.12
CA PRO A 272 -3.02 8.82 -5.86
C PRO A 272 -1.76 8.95 -5.02
N ARG A 273 -1.89 9.06 -3.69
CA ARG A 273 -0.74 9.27 -2.81
C ARG A 273 0.21 8.09 -2.77
N THR A 274 -0.30 6.87 -2.77
CA THR A 274 0.58 5.68 -2.64
C THR A 274 0.01 4.38 -3.20
N ALA A 275 -1.32 4.22 -3.35
CA ALA A 275 -1.91 2.90 -3.53
C ALA A 275 -2.43 2.58 -4.94
N GLY A 276 -2.85 3.58 -5.72
CA GLY A 276 -3.17 3.40 -7.14
C GLY A 276 -4.44 2.60 -7.48
N PHE A 277 -5.32 2.27 -6.52
CA PHE A 277 -6.62 1.69 -6.85
C PHE A 277 -7.55 2.72 -7.49
N ASN A 278 -8.35 2.28 -8.46
CA ASN A 278 -9.30 3.11 -9.16
C ASN A 278 -10.73 2.66 -8.85
N SER A 279 -11.55 3.57 -8.28
CA SER A 279 -13.01 3.41 -8.18
C SER A 279 -13.74 4.19 -9.27
N LEU A 280 -13.02 5.04 -10.00
CA LEU A 280 -13.49 5.84 -11.12
C LEU A 280 -12.52 5.66 -12.29
N ASP A 281 -13.00 5.90 -13.51
CA ASP A 281 -12.13 5.95 -14.69
C ASP A 281 -11.29 7.24 -14.66
N VAL A 282 -10.02 7.09 -14.27
CA VAL A 282 -9.06 8.20 -14.21
C VAL A 282 -8.82 8.83 -15.60
N GLY A 283 -8.95 8.03 -16.67
CA GLY A 283 -8.84 8.53 -18.05
C GLY A 283 -9.96 9.51 -18.43
N ALA A 284 -11.08 9.46 -17.74
CA ALA A 284 -12.24 10.33 -17.95
C ALA A 284 -12.24 11.59 -17.06
N PHE A 285 -11.22 11.78 -16.23
CA PHE A 285 -11.10 12.96 -15.37
C PHE A 285 -10.81 14.21 -16.18
N ARG A 286 -11.26 15.35 -15.65
CA ARG A 286 -10.89 16.65 -16.19
C ARG A 286 -9.39 16.89 -16.02
N GLY A 287 -8.77 17.61 -16.98
CA GLY A 287 -7.32 17.89 -16.93
C GLY A 287 -6.86 18.60 -15.65
N GLU A 288 -7.75 19.40 -15.04
CA GLU A 288 -7.49 20.07 -13.75
C GLU A 288 -7.45 19.08 -12.57
N THR A 289 -8.25 18.02 -12.62
CA THR A 289 -8.24 16.96 -11.61
C THR A 289 -6.97 16.13 -11.74
N LEU A 290 -6.56 15.79 -12.96
CA LEU A 290 -5.30 15.09 -13.21
C LEU A 290 -4.09 15.89 -12.72
N LEU A 291 -4.10 17.23 -12.93
CA LEU A 291 -3.05 18.08 -12.39
C LEU A 291 -3.02 18.04 -10.86
N MET A 292 -4.19 18.00 -10.21
CA MET A 292 -4.27 17.86 -8.75
C MET A 292 -3.75 16.50 -8.27
N ASP A 293 -4.00 15.43 -9.02
CA ASP A 293 -3.46 14.11 -8.72
C ASP A 293 -1.91 14.12 -8.71
N TYR A 294 -1.28 14.80 -9.68
CA TYR A 294 0.18 14.97 -9.67
C TYR A 294 0.71 15.74 -8.45
N VAL A 295 -0.08 16.66 -7.89
CA VAL A 295 0.29 17.38 -6.65
C VAL A 295 0.10 16.50 -5.42
N LEU A 296 -0.87 15.57 -5.44
CA LEU A 296 -1.14 14.65 -4.34
C LEU A 296 -0.17 13.45 -4.30
N MET A 297 0.41 13.06 -5.45
CA MET A 297 1.47 12.05 -5.56
C MET A 297 2.77 12.50 -4.89
#